data_12466a443daeeade6f7adaf7b4baef4e
#
_entry.id   12466a443daeeade6f7adaf7b4baef4e
#
_cell.length_a   1.000
_cell.length_b   1.000
_cell.length_c   1.000
_cell.angle_alpha   90.00
_cell.angle_beta   90.00
_cell.angle_gamma   90.00
#
_symmetry.space_group_name_H-M   'P 1'
#
loop_
_entity.id
_entity.type
_entity.pdbx_description
1 polymer ?
#
loop_
_entity_poly.entity_id
_entity_poly.type
_entity_poly.pdbx_seq_one_letter_code
_entity_poly.pdbx_strand_id
1 'polypeptide(L)'
;MSKVSPLVLPNSAEWKAMMGESAQAPAADMEELFPSAAPGIEPLGGRILIQLRTPRSKTKGGVLLTEDTKANEQWNEMTGKVIAVGPVAFKKRDDLQEWPEGQWVKPGDFVRVGKYGGDRWSVDLPDRPGEKALFVTVNDYDLLGKVTADPRDIKAWV
;
A
#
# COMPACT_ATOMS: atom_id res chain seq x y z
N MET A 1 -36.20 -7.64 -4.45
CA MET A 1 -35.44 -7.25 -3.30
C MET A 1 -33.94 -7.22 -3.59
N SER A 2 -33.29 -6.36 -2.94
CA SER A 2 -31.88 -6.23 -3.15
C SER A 2 -31.13 -7.36 -2.44
N LYS A 3 -30.34 -8.07 -3.18
CA LYS A 3 -29.43 -9.07 -2.66
C LYS A 3 -28.05 -8.48 -2.42
N VAL A 4 -27.85 -7.30 -2.95
CA VAL A 4 -26.52 -6.73 -2.97
C VAL A 4 -26.26 -6.01 -1.66
N SER A 5 -25.28 -6.49 -0.94
CA SER A 5 -24.73 -5.77 0.19
C SER A 5 -23.70 -4.78 -0.32
N PRO A 6 -23.76 -3.51 0.10
CA PRO A 6 -22.74 -2.56 -0.29
C PRO A 6 -21.36 -2.91 0.28
N LEU A 7 -21.31 -3.84 1.22
CA LEU A 7 -20.04 -4.28 1.83
C LEU A 7 -19.45 -5.49 1.12
N VAL A 8 -20.16 -6.07 0.16
CA VAL A 8 -19.62 -7.20 -0.61
C VAL A 8 -18.81 -6.65 -1.76
N LEU A 9 -17.52 -6.98 -1.75
CA LEU A 9 -16.57 -6.51 -2.76
C LEU A 9 -16.22 -7.67 -3.69
N PRO A 10 -16.03 -7.39 -4.99
CA PRO A 10 -15.66 -8.44 -5.93
C PRO A 10 -14.26 -8.98 -5.63
N ASN A 11 -14.10 -10.29 -5.87
CA ASN A 11 -12.77 -10.89 -5.84
C ASN A 11 -12.00 -10.51 -7.12
N SER A 12 -10.77 -11.01 -7.24
CA SER A 12 -9.92 -10.67 -8.38
C SER A 12 -10.53 -11.01 -9.74
N ALA A 13 -11.26 -12.14 -9.82
CA ALA A 13 -11.90 -12.55 -11.07
C ALA A 13 -13.10 -11.64 -11.39
N GLU A 14 -13.87 -11.29 -10.40
CA GLU A 14 -15.00 -10.37 -10.56
C GLU A 14 -14.52 -8.98 -10.97
N TRP A 15 -13.40 -8.52 -10.41
CA TRP A 15 -12.76 -7.28 -10.82
C TRP A 15 -12.49 -7.27 -12.32
N LYS A 16 -11.87 -8.32 -12.82
CA LYS A 16 -11.55 -8.45 -14.24
C LYS A 16 -12.80 -8.46 -15.10
N ALA A 17 -13.83 -9.14 -14.64
CA ALA A 17 -15.11 -9.19 -15.37
C ALA A 17 -15.77 -7.81 -15.41
N MET A 18 -15.73 -7.07 -14.30
CA MET A 18 -16.35 -5.75 -14.21
C MET A 18 -15.60 -4.69 -15.01
N MET A 19 -14.26 -4.76 -15.00
CA MET A 19 -13.41 -3.76 -15.65
C MET A 19 -13.09 -4.09 -17.11
N GLY A 20 -13.44 -5.28 -17.56
CA GLY A 20 -13.13 -5.73 -18.91
C GLY A 20 -11.64 -5.98 -19.12
N GLU A 21 -11.21 -5.92 -20.38
CA GLU A 21 -9.83 -6.23 -20.72
C GLU A 21 -8.82 -5.27 -20.12
N SER A 22 -9.21 -4.04 -19.86
CA SER A 22 -8.31 -3.06 -19.24
C SER A 22 -7.82 -3.51 -17.87
N ALA A 23 -8.60 -4.33 -17.19
CA ALA A 23 -8.21 -4.87 -15.91
C ALA A 23 -7.21 -6.02 -16.02
N GLN A 24 -6.91 -6.46 -17.23
CA GLN A 24 -5.99 -7.56 -17.45
C GLN A 24 -4.52 -7.13 -17.49
N ALA A 25 -4.27 -5.83 -17.45
CA ALA A 25 -2.92 -5.30 -17.39
C ALA A 25 -2.49 -4.86 -15.99
N PRO A 26 -3.12 -5.34 -14.90
CA PRO A 26 -2.78 -4.86 -13.57
C PRO A 26 -1.40 -5.27 -13.07
N ALA A 27 -0.87 -6.38 -13.58
CA ALA A 27 0.42 -6.86 -13.11
C ALA A 27 1.56 -5.90 -13.43
N ALA A 28 1.58 -5.35 -14.65
CA ALA A 28 2.60 -4.38 -15.04
C ALA A 28 2.45 -3.06 -14.30
N ASP A 29 1.21 -2.57 -14.16
CA ASP A 29 0.92 -1.36 -13.42
C ASP A 29 1.28 -1.51 -11.94
N MET A 30 0.97 -2.67 -11.35
CA MET A 30 1.28 -2.92 -9.95
C MET A 30 2.77 -2.99 -9.71
N GLU A 31 3.55 -3.57 -10.62
CA GLU A 31 4.99 -3.59 -10.49
C GLU A 31 5.59 -2.19 -10.64
N GLU A 32 4.98 -1.33 -11.43
CA GLU A 32 5.40 0.06 -11.53
C GLU A 32 5.14 0.82 -10.23
N LEU A 33 3.98 0.62 -9.62
CA LEU A 33 3.60 1.31 -8.39
C LEU A 33 4.22 0.71 -7.13
N PHE A 34 4.44 -0.60 -7.14
CA PHE A 34 5.03 -1.32 -6.01
C PHE A 34 6.18 -2.19 -6.50
N PRO A 35 7.28 -1.58 -6.96
CA PRO A 35 8.40 -2.35 -7.50
C PRO A 35 9.05 -3.22 -6.43
N SER A 36 9.51 -4.39 -6.85
CA SER A 36 10.24 -5.29 -5.96
C SER A 36 11.56 -4.67 -5.55
N ALA A 37 11.76 -4.51 -4.26
CA ALA A 37 12.99 -3.94 -3.71
C ALA A 37 13.18 -4.47 -2.29
N ALA A 38 14.44 -4.60 -1.90
CA ALA A 38 14.78 -4.96 -0.53
C ALA A 38 14.65 -3.71 0.34
N PRO A 39 13.81 -3.73 1.37
CA PRO A 39 13.58 -2.54 2.19
C PRO A 39 14.78 -2.16 3.08
N GLY A 40 15.64 -3.11 3.38
CA GLY A 40 16.81 -2.88 4.23
C GLY A 40 16.53 -2.83 5.72
N ILE A 41 15.26 -2.91 6.11
CA ILE A 41 14.82 -2.85 7.51
C ILE A 41 13.80 -3.95 7.75
N GLU A 42 13.89 -4.57 8.92
CA GLU A 42 12.94 -5.57 9.37
C GLU A 42 12.11 -4.97 10.52
N PRO A 43 10.78 -5.09 10.50
CA PRO A 43 9.98 -4.51 11.57
C PRO A 43 10.14 -5.26 12.88
N LEU A 44 10.24 -4.51 13.96
CA LEU A 44 10.39 -5.07 15.31
C LEU A 44 9.11 -4.85 16.13
N GLY A 45 8.89 -5.73 17.08
CA GLY A 45 7.77 -5.60 18.01
C GLY A 45 6.43 -5.58 17.30
N GLY A 46 5.64 -4.56 17.55
CA GLY A 46 4.32 -4.40 16.93
C GLY A 46 4.29 -3.53 15.71
N ARG A 47 5.42 -3.34 15.06
CA ARG A 47 5.49 -2.48 13.87
C ARG A 47 5.21 -3.26 12.59
N ILE A 48 4.75 -2.54 11.59
CA ILE A 48 4.42 -3.07 10.27
C ILE A 48 5.30 -2.37 9.25
N LEU A 49 5.93 -3.15 8.38
CA LEU A 49 6.71 -2.62 7.25
C LEU A 49 5.81 -2.55 6.03
N ILE A 50 5.72 -1.37 5.45
CA ILE A 50 4.82 -1.11 4.32
C ILE A 50 5.64 -0.47 3.20
N GLN A 51 5.43 -0.93 1.97
CA GLN A 51 5.93 -0.26 0.79
C GLN A 51 4.88 0.71 0.30
N LEU A 52 5.22 1.99 0.29
CA LEU A 52 4.31 3.01 -0.20
C LEU A 52 4.23 2.98 -1.71
N ARG A 53 3.07 3.36 -2.24
CA ARG A 53 2.85 3.44 -3.67
C ARG A 53 3.80 4.48 -4.29
N THR A 54 4.49 4.09 -5.35
CA THR A 54 5.37 4.98 -6.07
C THR A 54 4.54 5.93 -6.94
N PRO A 55 4.80 7.24 -6.90
CA PRO A 55 4.11 8.17 -7.80
C PRO A 55 4.40 7.84 -9.26
N ARG A 56 3.40 8.00 -10.09
CA ARG A 56 3.58 7.82 -11.53
C ARG A 56 4.42 8.97 -12.08
N SER A 57 5.28 8.65 -13.04
CA SER A 57 6.07 9.67 -13.73
C SER A 57 5.24 10.50 -14.69
N LYS A 58 4.07 9.98 -15.09
CA LYS A 58 3.16 10.65 -16.02
C LYS A 58 1.72 10.57 -15.52
N THR A 59 0.93 11.56 -15.85
CA THR A 59 -0.51 11.52 -15.64
C THR A 59 -1.15 10.56 -16.65
N LYS A 60 -2.43 10.22 -16.45
CA LYS A 60 -3.18 9.38 -17.40
C LYS A 60 -3.20 9.99 -18.82
N GLY A 61 -3.10 11.32 -18.93
CA GLY A 61 -3.05 12.01 -20.21
C GLY A 61 -1.66 12.08 -20.83
N GLY A 62 -0.66 11.45 -20.22
CA GLY A 62 0.71 11.43 -20.76
C GLY A 62 1.54 12.66 -20.40
N VAL A 63 1.04 13.54 -19.54
CA VAL A 63 1.78 14.72 -19.11
C VAL A 63 2.81 14.33 -18.04
N LEU A 64 4.06 14.71 -18.26
CA LEU A 64 5.13 14.46 -17.29
C LEU A 64 4.93 15.32 -16.04
N LEU A 65 5.09 14.68 -14.87
CA LEU A 65 5.04 15.39 -13.60
C LEU A 65 6.39 16.04 -13.32
N THR A 66 6.37 17.20 -12.70
CA THR A 66 7.60 17.87 -12.26
C THR A 66 8.24 17.10 -11.11
N GLU A 67 9.54 17.29 -10.90
CA GLU A 67 10.24 16.66 -9.79
C GLU A 67 9.67 17.09 -8.43
N ASP A 68 9.28 18.35 -8.30
CA ASP A 68 8.68 18.84 -7.06
C ASP A 68 7.34 18.16 -6.78
N THR A 69 6.52 17.99 -7.80
CA THR A 69 5.25 17.28 -7.67
C THR A 69 5.46 15.84 -7.26
N LYS A 70 6.42 15.17 -7.89
CA LYS A 70 6.76 13.78 -7.52
C LYS A 70 7.23 13.69 -6.08
N ALA A 71 8.11 14.58 -5.66
CA ALA A 71 8.62 14.58 -4.30
C ALA A 71 7.50 14.79 -3.28
N ASN A 72 6.61 15.73 -3.53
CA ASN A 72 5.46 15.97 -2.66
C ASN A 72 4.54 14.75 -2.59
N GLU A 73 4.27 14.12 -3.72
CA GLU A 73 3.45 12.91 -3.75
C GLU A 73 4.11 11.78 -2.98
N GLN A 74 5.43 11.62 -3.12
CA GLN A 74 6.16 10.59 -2.41
C GLN A 74 6.03 10.70 -0.90
N TRP A 75 6.25 11.89 -0.36
CA TRP A 75 6.23 12.08 1.09
C TRP A 75 4.83 12.09 1.68
N ASN A 76 3.83 12.33 0.85
CA ASN A 76 2.44 12.41 1.27
C ASN A 76 1.63 11.15 0.94
N GLU A 77 2.26 10.13 0.38
CA GLU A 77 1.55 8.91 -0.01
C GLU A 77 0.99 8.20 1.21
N MET A 78 -0.26 7.81 1.11
CA MET A 78 -1.01 7.17 2.19
C MET A 78 -1.41 5.73 1.88
N THR A 79 -1.17 5.27 0.67
CA THR A 79 -1.53 3.91 0.25
C THR A 79 -0.27 3.08 0.13
N GLY A 80 -0.30 1.89 0.68
CA GLY A 80 0.86 1.01 0.65
C GLY A 80 0.50 -0.46 0.69
N LYS A 81 1.50 -1.27 0.40
CA LYS A 81 1.40 -2.72 0.43
C LYS A 81 2.17 -3.23 1.65
N VAL A 82 1.53 -4.09 2.43
CA VAL A 82 2.19 -4.70 3.60
C VAL A 82 3.27 -5.65 3.11
N ILE A 83 4.50 -5.44 3.56
CA ILE A 83 5.66 -6.26 3.20
C ILE A 83 5.98 -7.25 4.31
N ALA A 84 5.97 -6.79 5.56
CA ALA A 84 6.31 -7.63 6.69
C ALA A 84 5.59 -7.13 7.94
N VAL A 85 5.41 -8.03 8.89
CA VAL A 85 4.69 -7.78 10.13
C VAL A 85 5.61 -8.15 11.29
N GLY A 86 5.73 -7.28 12.27
CA GLY A 86 6.54 -7.54 13.45
C GLY A 86 6.00 -8.70 14.28
N PRO A 87 6.84 -9.33 15.12
CA PRO A 87 6.47 -10.57 15.80
C PRO A 87 5.31 -10.43 16.80
N VAL A 88 5.09 -9.24 17.34
CA VAL A 88 3.97 -9.03 18.29
C VAL A 88 2.89 -8.10 17.72
N ALA A 89 2.91 -7.85 16.41
CA ALA A 89 1.90 -7.04 15.76
C ALA A 89 0.52 -7.70 15.89
N PHE A 90 -0.50 -6.86 16.04
CA PHE A 90 -1.90 -7.27 16.17
C PHE A 90 -2.19 -8.10 17.42
N LYS A 91 -1.36 -7.96 18.42
CA LYS A 91 -1.56 -8.58 19.72
C LYS A 91 -1.71 -7.52 20.79
N LYS A 92 -2.46 -7.84 21.82
CA LYS A 92 -2.59 -6.96 22.98
C LYS A 92 -1.22 -6.77 23.63
N ARG A 93 -0.92 -5.54 24.04
CA ARG A 93 0.39 -5.25 24.63
C ARG A 93 0.52 -5.69 26.08
N ASP A 94 -0.60 -5.94 26.76
CA ASP A 94 -0.60 -6.37 28.15
C ASP A 94 -0.28 -7.86 28.32
N ASP A 95 -0.93 -8.73 27.55
CA ASP A 95 -0.80 -10.18 27.68
C ASP A 95 -0.31 -10.88 26.41
N LEU A 96 -0.09 -10.13 25.34
CA LEU A 96 0.35 -10.62 24.02
C LEU A 96 -0.61 -11.63 23.39
N GLN A 97 -1.87 -11.60 23.80
CA GLN A 97 -2.91 -12.41 23.17
C GLN A 97 -3.43 -11.69 21.91
N GLU A 98 -3.86 -12.48 20.94
CA GLU A 98 -4.45 -11.92 19.73
C GLU A 98 -5.75 -11.19 20.05
N TRP A 99 -6.03 -10.14 19.26
CA TRP A 99 -7.32 -9.49 19.32
C TRP A 99 -8.42 -10.47 18.87
N PRO A 100 -9.67 -10.30 19.34
CA PRO A 100 -10.76 -11.18 18.90
C PRO A 100 -10.93 -11.27 17.39
N GLU A 101 -10.65 -10.21 16.67
CA GLU A 101 -10.71 -10.21 15.21
C GLU A 101 -9.47 -10.82 14.54
N GLY A 102 -8.49 -11.24 15.32
CA GLY A 102 -7.27 -11.85 14.81
C GLY A 102 -6.30 -10.84 14.19
N GLN A 103 -5.51 -11.28 13.26
CA GLN A 103 -4.56 -10.45 12.54
C GLN A 103 -5.29 -9.56 11.54
N TRP A 104 -5.11 -8.25 11.67
CA TRP A 104 -5.86 -7.29 10.85
C TRP A 104 -5.43 -7.29 9.39
N VAL A 105 -4.13 -7.41 9.13
CA VAL A 105 -3.59 -7.46 7.78
C VAL A 105 -2.42 -8.45 7.75
N LYS A 106 -2.08 -8.90 6.55
CA LYS A 106 -0.97 -9.82 6.31
C LYS A 106 -0.13 -9.32 5.15
N PRO A 107 1.10 -9.81 4.97
CA PRO A 107 1.91 -9.45 3.81
C PRO A 107 1.15 -9.66 2.50
N GLY A 108 1.22 -8.68 1.63
CA GLY A 108 0.49 -8.66 0.38
C GLY A 108 -0.80 -7.84 0.41
N ASP A 109 -1.34 -7.54 1.57
CA ASP A 109 -2.52 -6.68 1.69
C ASP A 109 -2.16 -5.22 1.42
N PHE A 110 -3.13 -4.45 0.94
CA PHE A 110 -2.97 -3.01 0.74
C PHE A 110 -3.68 -2.26 1.85
N VAL A 111 -3.03 -1.21 2.35
CA VAL A 111 -3.50 -0.48 3.54
C VAL A 111 -3.38 1.03 3.33
N ARG A 112 -4.09 1.77 4.18
CA ARG A 112 -3.95 3.22 4.32
C ARG A 112 -3.18 3.53 5.58
N VAL A 113 -2.26 4.46 5.46
CA VAL A 113 -1.49 4.98 6.59
C VAL A 113 -1.66 6.49 6.67
N GLY A 114 -1.37 7.07 7.83
CA GLY A 114 -1.46 8.53 8.00
C GLY A 114 -0.45 9.24 7.10
N LYS A 115 -0.84 10.42 6.63
CA LYS A 115 -0.03 11.23 5.73
C LYS A 115 1.37 11.52 6.26
N TYR A 116 1.49 11.71 7.56
CA TYR A 116 2.77 11.97 8.22
C TYR A 116 3.15 10.87 9.21
N GLY A 117 2.50 9.71 9.09
CA GLY A 117 2.73 8.63 10.04
C GLY A 117 3.98 7.83 9.73
N GLY A 118 4.59 7.33 10.80
CA GLY A 118 5.68 6.39 10.73
C GLY A 118 7.01 6.97 10.31
N ASP A 119 7.99 6.09 10.24
CA ASP A 119 9.32 6.40 9.77
C ASP A 119 9.41 6.02 8.28
N ARG A 120 9.69 6.99 7.42
CA ARG A 120 9.70 6.83 5.97
C ARG A 120 11.11 6.93 5.42
N TRP A 121 11.44 6.04 4.48
CA TRP A 121 12.73 6.09 3.78
C TRP A 121 12.56 5.61 2.35
N SER A 122 13.60 5.79 1.55
CA SER A 122 13.60 5.33 0.17
C SER A 122 14.82 4.45 -0.10
N VAL A 123 14.66 3.57 -1.08
CA VAL A 123 15.71 2.66 -1.54
C VAL A 123 15.82 2.81 -3.06
N ASP A 124 17.02 2.96 -3.57
CA ASP A 124 17.25 3.07 -5.00
C ASP A 124 16.88 1.76 -5.70
N LEU A 125 16.25 1.89 -6.87
CA LEU A 125 15.91 0.75 -7.71
C LEU A 125 17.03 0.48 -8.71
N PRO A 126 17.69 -0.69 -8.66
CA PRO A 126 18.78 -0.99 -9.59
C PRO A 126 18.35 -1.00 -11.05
N ASP A 127 17.11 -1.46 -11.31
CA ASP A 127 16.59 -1.63 -12.66
C ASP A 127 16.02 -0.35 -13.27
N ARG A 128 15.85 0.68 -12.46
CA ARG A 128 15.23 1.95 -12.85
C ARG A 128 16.05 3.12 -12.35
N PRO A 129 17.10 3.52 -13.08
CA PRO A 129 17.96 4.62 -12.65
C PRO A 129 17.17 5.89 -12.35
N GLY A 130 17.43 6.49 -11.20
CA GLY A 130 16.72 7.68 -10.77
C GLY A 130 15.38 7.44 -10.10
N GLU A 131 14.91 6.20 -10.05
CA GLU A 131 13.66 5.83 -9.37
C GLU A 131 13.97 5.15 -8.04
N LYS A 132 13.03 5.29 -7.10
CA LYS A 132 13.18 4.77 -5.75
C LYS A 132 11.93 4.06 -5.30
N ALA A 133 12.11 3.03 -4.50
CA ALA A 133 11.02 2.41 -3.75
C ALA A 133 10.89 3.12 -2.41
N LEU A 134 9.67 3.36 -1.98
CA LEU A 134 9.37 4.07 -0.74
C LEU A 134 8.85 3.09 0.29
N PHE A 135 9.34 3.21 1.51
CA PHE A 135 8.92 2.35 2.60
C PHE A 135 8.56 3.20 3.82
N VAL A 136 7.74 2.62 4.67
CA VAL A 136 7.39 3.20 5.97
C VAL A 136 7.23 2.10 6.99
N THR A 137 7.66 2.34 8.22
CA THR A 137 7.28 1.50 9.35
C THR A 137 6.33 2.29 10.23
N VAL A 138 5.22 1.66 10.59
CA VAL A 138 4.21 2.23 11.47
C VAL A 138 3.87 1.23 12.58
N ASN A 139 3.29 1.70 13.66
CA ASN A 139 2.71 0.80 14.63
C ASN A 139 1.45 0.15 14.06
N ASP A 140 1.14 -1.06 14.52
CA ASP A 140 -0.06 -1.75 14.09
C ASP A 140 -1.34 -0.94 14.36
N TYR A 141 -1.38 -0.19 15.46
CA TYR A 141 -2.52 0.67 15.82
C TYR A 141 -2.64 1.91 14.93
N ASP A 142 -1.61 2.25 14.19
CA ASP A 142 -1.60 3.44 13.33
C ASP A 142 -2.10 3.15 11.91
N LEU A 143 -2.42 1.90 11.61
CA LEU A 143 -3.07 1.56 10.36
C LEU A 143 -4.48 2.15 10.33
N LEU A 144 -4.80 2.89 9.29
CA LEU A 144 -6.10 3.55 9.18
C LEU A 144 -7.16 2.65 8.60
N GLY A 145 -6.78 1.73 7.73
CA GLY A 145 -7.72 0.81 7.11
C GLY A 145 -7.06 -0.10 6.11
N LYS A 146 -7.81 -1.12 5.71
CA LYS A 146 -7.40 -2.01 4.64
C LYS A 146 -8.04 -1.54 3.34
N VAL A 147 -7.22 -1.42 2.29
CA VAL A 147 -7.71 -1.02 0.98
C VAL A 147 -8.42 -2.21 0.34
N THR A 148 -9.70 -2.05 0.06
CA THR A 148 -10.52 -3.09 -0.54
C THR A 148 -10.88 -2.78 -1.98
N ALA A 149 -10.56 -1.58 -2.44
CA ALA A 149 -10.68 -1.17 -3.83
C ALA A 149 -9.35 -1.40 -4.55
N ASP A 150 -9.26 -0.98 -5.80
CA ASP A 150 -8.01 -1.05 -6.54
C ASP A 150 -7.00 -0.05 -5.97
N PRO A 151 -5.85 -0.52 -5.46
CA PRO A 151 -4.86 0.38 -4.86
C PRO A 151 -4.24 1.37 -5.84
N ARG A 152 -4.41 1.16 -7.14
CA ARG A 152 -3.92 2.09 -8.16
C ARG A 152 -4.75 3.36 -8.23
N ASP A 153 -6.03 3.28 -7.89
CA ASP A 153 -7.00 4.35 -8.09
C ASP A 153 -7.32 5.15 -6.83
N ILE A 154 -7.03 4.60 -5.67
CA ILE A 154 -7.28 5.28 -4.41
C ILE A 154 -6.30 6.44 -4.26
N LYS A 155 -6.82 7.61 -3.95
CA LYS A 155 -5.99 8.82 -3.83
C LYS A 155 -6.05 9.38 -2.42
N ALA A 156 -4.96 10.02 -2.04
CA ALA A 156 -4.96 10.82 -0.83
C ALA A 156 -5.74 12.12 -1.08
N TRP A 157 -6.44 12.59 -0.07
CA TRP A 157 -7.01 13.91 -0.11
C TRP A 157 -5.89 14.92 0.10
N VAL A 158 -5.78 15.85 -0.81
CA VAL A 158 -4.70 16.84 -0.77
C VAL A 158 -5.29 18.21 -0.45
#